data_d0ead15bf9cd253e95ee63a065c214bd
#
_entry.id   d0ead15bf9cd253e95ee63a065c214bd
#
_cell.length_a   1.000
_cell.length_b   1.000
_cell.length_c   1.000
_cell.angle_alpha   90.00
_cell.angle_beta   90.00
_cell.angle_gamma   90.00
#
_symmetry.space_group_name_H-M   'P 1'
#
loop_
_entity.id
_entity.type
_entity.pdbx_description
1 polymer ?
#
loop_
_entity_poly.entity_id
_entity_poly.type
_entity_poly.pdbx_seq_one_letter_code
_entity_poly.pdbx_strand_id
1 'polypeptide(L)'
;MSSRKQFRRAAGIAAAAVVIGSMGLSGVASAATTVPRLNGPVYGCVFETVNGHYLTAVGGGGRTTDVIHTDATQIGSWEKFTLIDSNSGTAPIEYGIETANGHYLTAVDGGGLTTDVIHSDATQLQAWEKFTLYGLGNSVYDIQTINGHYLTAVGGGGRTTDTIHSDATSVGAWEEFTITCGH
;
A
#
# COMPACT_ATOMS: atom_id res chain seq x y z
N MET A 1 -42.12 85.43 0.90
CA MET A 1 -40.94 86.15 1.41
C MET A 1 -39.79 85.20 1.50
N SER A 2 -38.83 85.54 0.76
CA SER A 2 -37.39 85.30 0.75
C SER A 2 -36.86 83.86 0.95
N SER A 3 -36.54 83.34 -0.19
CA SER A 3 -35.64 82.25 -0.47
C SER A 3 -34.23 82.48 0.01
N ARG A 4 -33.53 81.45 0.47
CA ARG A 4 -32.11 81.32 0.25
C ARG A 4 -31.73 79.86 -0.04
N LYS A 5 -31.30 79.67 -1.28
CA LYS A 5 -30.59 78.50 -1.76
C LYS A 5 -29.25 78.37 -1.01
N GLN A 6 -28.94 77.21 -0.48
CA GLN A 6 -27.58 76.83 -0.18
C GLN A 6 -27.19 75.53 -0.86
N PHE A 7 -26.24 75.67 -1.75
CA PHE A 7 -25.49 74.58 -2.34
C PHE A 7 -24.65 73.86 -1.27
N ARG A 8 -24.83 72.59 -1.11
CA ARG A 8 -23.85 71.75 -0.40
C ARG A 8 -23.22 70.75 -1.35
N ARG A 9 -21.92 70.84 -1.47
CA ARG A 9 -21.05 70.02 -2.28
C ARG A 9 -21.11 68.57 -1.78
N ALA A 10 -21.23 67.65 -2.71
CA ALA A 10 -21.05 66.20 -2.49
C ALA A 10 -19.58 65.92 -2.21
N ALA A 11 -19.27 65.39 -1.04
CA ALA A 11 -18.00 64.76 -0.75
C ALA A 11 -18.14 63.27 -1.04
N GLY A 12 -17.46 62.79 -2.06
CA GLY A 12 -17.41 61.41 -2.39
C GLY A 12 -16.59 60.64 -1.32
N ILE A 13 -17.22 59.65 -0.73
CA ILE A 13 -16.52 58.66 0.12
C ILE A 13 -16.20 57.50 -0.80
N ALA A 14 -14.91 57.33 -1.09
CA ALA A 14 -14.38 56.14 -1.72
C ALA A 14 -14.49 54.95 -0.76
N ALA A 15 -15.37 54.02 -1.02
CA ALA A 15 -15.41 52.75 -0.32
C ALA A 15 -14.25 51.86 -0.80
N ALA A 16 -13.23 51.68 0.03
CA ALA A 16 -12.21 50.68 -0.20
C ALA A 16 -12.82 49.29 0.02
N ALA A 17 -12.99 48.52 -1.05
CA ALA A 17 -13.35 47.14 -0.96
C ALA A 17 -12.16 46.33 -0.43
N VAL A 18 -12.25 45.85 0.81
CA VAL A 18 -11.32 44.88 1.37
C VAL A 18 -11.66 43.53 0.73
N VAL A 19 -10.84 43.10 -0.22
CA VAL A 19 -10.89 41.72 -0.75
C VAL A 19 -10.25 40.84 0.33
N ILE A 20 -11.09 40.16 1.09
CA ILE A 20 -10.64 39.06 1.95
C ILE A 20 -10.33 37.88 1.01
N GLY A 21 -9.06 37.73 0.66
CA GLY A 21 -8.56 36.54 -0.03
C GLY A 21 -8.77 35.33 0.86
N SER A 22 -9.73 34.49 0.52
CA SER A 22 -9.83 33.14 1.06
C SER A 22 -8.57 32.38 0.61
N MET A 23 -7.60 32.21 1.51
CA MET A 23 -6.53 31.24 1.32
C MET A 23 -7.16 29.85 1.38
N GLY A 24 -7.51 29.32 0.21
CA GLY A 24 -7.85 27.92 0.08
C GLY A 24 -6.62 27.10 0.48
N LEU A 25 -6.74 26.37 1.58
CA LEU A 25 -5.82 25.28 1.85
C LEU A 25 -6.01 24.27 0.69
N SER A 26 -5.12 24.37 -0.30
CA SER A 26 -4.95 23.30 -1.27
C SER A 26 -4.38 22.10 -0.48
N GLY A 27 -5.27 21.23 -0.04
CA GLY A 27 -4.87 19.91 0.42
C GLY A 27 -4.15 19.25 -0.74
N VAL A 28 -2.83 19.10 -0.64
CA VAL A 28 -2.05 18.24 -1.53
C VAL A 28 -2.57 16.83 -1.28
N ALA A 29 -3.45 16.36 -2.16
CA ALA A 29 -3.72 14.93 -2.25
C ALA A 29 -2.37 14.29 -2.56
N SER A 30 -1.80 13.58 -1.58
CA SER A 30 -0.65 12.73 -1.80
C SER A 30 -1.08 11.68 -2.82
N ALA A 31 -0.62 11.80 -4.05
CA ALA A 31 -0.85 10.77 -5.04
C ALA A 31 -0.12 9.51 -4.55
N ALA A 32 -0.87 8.46 -4.27
CA ALA A 32 -0.28 7.15 -4.02
C ALA A 32 0.61 6.80 -5.21
N THR A 33 1.91 6.71 -4.97
CA THR A 33 2.86 6.30 -6.01
C THR A 33 2.83 4.77 -6.07
N THR A 34 2.27 4.24 -7.14
CA THR A 34 2.42 2.79 -7.45
C THR A 34 3.91 2.47 -7.67
N VAL A 35 4.29 1.23 -7.36
CA VAL A 35 5.65 0.73 -7.67
C VAL A 35 6.01 1.11 -9.11
N PRO A 36 7.19 1.67 -9.38
CA PRO A 36 7.60 2.00 -10.75
C PRO A 36 7.51 0.76 -11.64
N ARG A 37 6.96 0.91 -12.83
CA ARG A 37 6.92 -0.16 -13.85
C ARG A 37 8.32 -0.70 -14.07
N LEU A 38 8.52 -1.93 -13.74
CA LEU A 38 9.75 -2.64 -14.05
C LEU A 38 9.45 -3.58 -15.22
N ASN A 39 10.18 -3.44 -16.30
CA ASN A 39 10.06 -4.30 -17.49
C ASN A 39 10.66 -5.68 -17.19
N GLY A 40 10.04 -6.44 -16.26
CA GLY A 40 10.49 -7.77 -15.89
C GLY A 40 10.45 -8.03 -14.38
N PRO A 41 10.87 -9.23 -13.95
CA PRO A 41 10.92 -9.62 -12.55
C PRO A 41 11.83 -8.71 -11.72
N VAL A 42 11.40 -8.37 -10.50
CA VAL A 42 12.19 -7.63 -9.51
C VAL A 42 12.65 -8.61 -8.45
N TYR A 43 13.95 -8.85 -8.40
CA TYR A 43 14.55 -9.85 -7.54
C TYR A 43 14.97 -9.29 -6.18
N GLY A 44 15.03 -10.19 -5.19
CA GLY A 44 15.55 -9.90 -3.86
C GLY A 44 14.74 -8.85 -3.12
N CYS A 45 13.42 -8.89 -3.27
CA CYS A 45 12.51 -8.02 -2.54
C CYS A 45 12.25 -8.58 -1.15
N VAL A 46 12.32 -7.74 -0.14
CA VAL A 46 12.00 -8.07 1.25
C VAL A 46 10.82 -7.23 1.70
N PHE A 47 9.98 -7.80 2.54
CA PHE A 47 8.80 -7.17 3.11
C PHE A 47 9.02 -7.02 4.60
N GLU A 48 9.21 -5.80 5.05
CA GLU A 48 9.42 -5.48 6.47
C GLU A 48 8.11 -4.95 7.06
N THR A 49 7.71 -5.50 8.19
CA THR A 49 6.52 -5.09 8.94
C THR A 49 6.81 -3.82 9.76
N VAL A 50 5.77 -3.16 10.26
CA VAL A 50 5.91 -1.92 11.05
C VAL A 50 6.78 -2.09 12.31
N ASN A 51 6.90 -3.30 12.85
CA ASN A 51 7.74 -3.58 14.00
C ASN A 51 9.20 -3.93 13.61
N GLY A 52 9.59 -3.79 12.33
CA GLY A 52 10.95 -4.03 11.86
C GLY A 52 11.32 -5.50 11.71
N HIS A 53 10.34 -6.38 11.48
CA HIS A 53 10.55 -7.80 11.21
C HIS A 53 10.25 -8.12 9.75
N TYR A 54 10.90 -9.13 9.21
CA TYR A 54 10.72 -9.53 7.81
C TYR A 54 9.75 -10.70 7.66
N LEU A 55 9.00 -10.67 6.55
CA LEU A 55 8.25 -11.84 6.11
C LEU A 55 9.22 -12.93 5.69
N THR A 56 8.94 -14.15 6.16
CA THR A 56 9.67 -15.38 5.83
C THR A 56 8.71 -16.35 5.14
N ALA A 57 9.02 -16.76 3.92
CA ALA A 57 8.35 -17.92 3.33
C ALA A 57 8.98 -19.18 3.91
N VAL A 58 8.29 -19.85 4.83
CA VAL A 58 8.82 -20.98 5.59
C VAL A 58 9.28 -22.11 4.65
N GLY A 59 10.51 -22.56 4.83
CA GLY A 59 11.13 -23.57 3.96
C GLY A 59 11.44 -23.07 2.55
N GLY A 60 11.32 -21.77 2.29
CA GLY A 60 11.49 -21.16 0.96
C GLY A 60 10.24 -21.25 0.08
N GLY A 61 9.09 -21.62 0.63
CA GLY A 61 7.83 -21.81 -0.09
C GLY A 61 7.49 -23.28 -0.40
N GLY A 62 6.38 -23.51 -1.10
CA GLY A 62 5.86 -24.85 -1.42
C GLY A 62 4.99 -25.44 -0.32
N ARG A 63 4.27 -24.62 0.45
CA ARG A 63 3.54 -25.04 1.65
C ARG A 63 2.09 -24.52 1.65
N THR A 64 1.21 -25.29 2.31
CA THR A 64 -0.18 -24.91 2.57
C THR A 64 -0.47 -24.72 4.06
N THR A 65 0.48 -25.09 4.93
CA THR A 65 0.40 -24.89 6.38
C THR A 65 1.71 -24.33 6.88
N ASP A 66 1.67 -23.52 7.93
CA ASP A 66 2.86 -22.88 8.50
C ASP A 66 3.67 -22.15 7.41
N VAL A 67 2.98 -21.28 6.64
CA VAL A 67 3.45 -20.81 5.33
C VAL A 67 4.31 -19.56 5.47
N ILE A 68 3.86 -18.60 6.27
CA ILE A 68 4.52 -17.32 6.47
C ILE A 68 4.79 -17.10 7.95
N HIS A 69 6.03 -16.75 8.28
CA HIS A 69 6.40 -16.17 9.57
C HIS A 69 6.70 -14.67 9.39
N THR A 70 6.62 -13.91 10.48
CA THR A 70 6.92 -12.47 10.49
C THR A 70 7.86 -12.09 11.64
N ASP A 71 8.69 -13.03 12.13
CA ASP A 71 9.58 -12.83 13.27
C ASP A 71 11.07 -12.69 12.89
N ALA A 72 11.43 -12.82 11.62
CA ALA A 72 12.79 -12.70 11.17
C ALA A 72 13.32 -11.27 11.40
N THR A 73 14.51 -11.18 11.98
CA THR A 73 15.25 -9.93 12.22
C THR A 73 16.44 -9.76 11.30
N GLN A 74 16.68 -10.75 10.43
CA GLN A 74 17.75 -10.76 9.43
C GLN A 74 17.22 -11.29 8.11
N ILE A 75 17.80 -10.79 7.02
CA ILE A 75 17.42 -11.20 5.67
C ILE A 75 18.27 -12.41 5.27
N GLY A 76 17.66 -13.58 5.24
CA GLY A 76 18.20 -14.81 4.66
C GLY A 76 17.63 -15.04 3.24
N SER A 77 17.69 -16.28 2.78
CA SER A 77 17.13 -16.66 1.47
C SER A 77 15.60 -16.73 1.49
N TRP A 78 14.99 -17.08 2.61
CA TRP A 78 13.53 -17.25 2.73
C TRP A 78 12.78 -15.93 2.94
N GLU A 79 13.49 -14.83 3.25
CA GLU A 79 12.97 -13.48 3.35
C GLU A 79 13.01 -12.75 2.00
N LYS A 80 13.65 -13.36 0.97
CA LYS A 80 13.76 -12.79 -0.37
C LYS A 80 12.72 -13.34 -1.31
N PHE A 81 11.97 -12.43 -1.89
CA PHE A 81 10.93 -12.72 -2.87
C PHE A 81 11.29 -12.11 -4.22
N THR A 82 10.63 -12.57 -5.26
CA THR A 82 10.66 -11.95 -6.58
C THR A 82 9.26 -11.40 -6.90
N LEU A 83 9.17 -10.14 -7.30
CA LEU A 83 7.93 -9.56 -7.78
C LEU A 83 7.82 -9.74 -9.29
N ILE A 84 6.75 -10.37 -9.76
CA ILE A 84 6.46 -10.64 -11.17
C ILE A 84 5.27 -9.78 -11.60
N ASP A 85 5.46 -8.85 -12.53
CA ASP A 85 4.34 -8.09 -13.14
C ASP A 85 3.41 -9.07 -13.87
N SER A 86 2.17 -9.18 -13.42
CA SER A 86 1.20 -10.17 -13.91
C SER A 86 0.26 -9.64 -14.98
N ASN A 87 0.24 -8.32 -15.23
CA ASN A 87 -0.67 -7.69 -16.18
C ASN A 87 0.01 -6.75 -17.19
N SER A 88 1.31 -6.96 -17.43
CA SER A 88 2.12 -6.23 -18.41
C SER A 88 2.06 -4.69 -18.23
N GLY A 89 2.00 -4.26 -16.97
CA GLY A 89 2.00 -2.85 -16.59
C GLY A 89 0.67 -2.13 -16.83
N THR A 90 -0.45 -2.85 -16.97
CA THR A 90 -1.77 -2.23 -16.97
C THR A 90 -2.14 -1.79 -15.54
N ALA A 91 -2.48 -0.52 -15.36
CA ALA A 91 -2.86 0.00 -14.03
C ALA A 91 -4.29 -0.42 -13.64
N PRO A 92 -4.51 -0.83 -12.37
CA PRO A 92 -3.52 -1.01 -11.31
C PRO A 92 -2.55 -2.15 -11.63
N ILE A 93 -1.27 -2.02 -11.24
CA ILE A 93 -0.28 -3.05 -11.52
C ILE A 93 -0.46 -4.18 -10.50
N GLU A 94 -0.67 -5.38 -11.01
CA GLU A 94 -0.77 -6.60 -10.22
C GLU A 94 0.55 -7.37 -10.27
N TYR A 95 0.96 -7.87 -9.13
CA TYR A 95 2.20 -8.63 -8.97
C TYR A 95 1.93 -10.02 -8.44
N GLY A 96 2.60 -11.02 -9.00
CA GLY A 96 2.86 -12.26 -8.34
C GLY A 96 4.01 -12.09 -7.36
N ILE A 97 3.91 -12.68 -6.18
CA ILE A 97 4.97 -12.71 -5.17
C ILE A 97 5.55 -14.12 -5.16
N GLU A 98 6.71 -14.29 -5.79
CA GLU A 98 7.37 -15.57 -5.91
C GLU A 98 8.38 -15.78 -4.79
N THR A 99 8.36 -16.95 -4.17
CA THR A 99 9.24 -17.37 -3.08
C THR A 99 10.60 -17.86 -3.60
N ALA A 100 11.55 -18.08 -2.70
CA ALA A 100 12.89 -18.55 -3.05
C ALA A 100 12.91 -19.91 -3.82
N ASN A 101 11.90 -20.76 -3.62
CA ASN A 101 11.77 -22.05 -4.31
C ASN A 101 10.98 -21.97 -5.62
N GLY A 102 10.63 -20.76 -6.09
CA GLY A 102 9.91 -20.58 -7.36
C GLY A 102 8.41 -20.86 -7.28
N HIS A 103 7.81 -20.78 -6.08
CA HIS A 103 6.38 -20.90 -5.88
C HIS A 103 5.78 -19.53 -5.59
N TYR A 104 4.50 -19.33 -5.91
CA TYR A 104 3.79 -18.08 -5.67
C TYR A 104 3.03 -18.10 -4.36
N LEU A 105 2.96 -16.94 -3.71
CA LEU A 105 1.99 -16.74 -2.64
C LEU A 105 0.59 -16.67 -3.22
N THR A 106 -0.34 -17.37 -2.57
CA THR A 106 -1.76 -17.41 -2.89
C THR A 106 -2.56 -16.81 -1.75
N ALA A 107 -3.35 -15.77 -1.99
CA ALA A 107 -4.38 -15.38 -1.05
C ALA A 107 -5.56 -16.35 -1.16
N VAL A 108 -5.74 -17.21 -0.17
CA VAL A 108 -6.78 -18.26 -0.20
C VAL A 108 -8.15 -17.62 -0.39
N ASP A 109 -8.97 -18.19 -1.28
CA ASP A 109 -10.28 -17.68 -1.72
C ASP A 109 -10.25 -16.22 -2.25
N GLY A 110 -9.05 -15.71 -2.61
CA GLY A 110 -8.85 -14.35 -3.07
C GLY A 110 -8.76 -13.31 -1.96
N GLY A 111 -8.65 -13.75 -0.70
CA GLY A 111 -8.60 -12.91 0.50
C GLY A 111 -9.94 -12.77 1.21
N GLY A 112 -9.92 -12.12 2.37
CA GLY A 112 -11.07 -11.98 3.26
C GLY A 112 -11.06 -12.96 4.44
N LEU A 113 -9.90 -13.56 4.74
CA LEU A 113 -9.76 -14.62 5.74
C LEU A 113 -8.85 -14.21 6.90
N THR A 114 -9.10 -14.82 8.07
CA THR A 114 -8.23 -14.71 9.27
C THR A 114 -7.58 -16.05 9.63
N THR A 115 -7.96 -17.12 8.98
CA THR A 115 -7.37 -18.47 9.14
C THR A 115 -7.14 -19.06 7.76
N ASP A 116 -6.10 -19.87 7.60
CA ASP A 116 -5.72 -20.46 6.32
C ASP A 116 -5.58 -19.42 5.19
N VAL A 117 -4.91 -18.31 5.51
CA VAL A 117 -4.98 -17.05 4.75
C VAL A 117 -4.11 -17.07 3.51
N ILE A 118 -2.89 -17.61 3.66
CA ILE A 118 -1.87 -17.63 2.60
C ILE A 118 -1.35 -19.05 2.41
N HIS A 119 -1.33 -19.50 1.15
CA HIS A 119 -0.55 -20.63 0.71
C HIS A 119 0.68 -20.18 -0.09
N SER A 120 1.65 -21.06 -0.28
CA SER A 120 2.85 -20.78 -1.08
C SER A 120 3.27 -21.96 -1.97
N ASP A 121 2.32 -22.78 -2.37
CA ASP A 121 2.55 -23.98 -3.19
C ASP A 121 2.14 -23.81 -4.66
N ALA A 122 1.60 -22.67 -5.04
CA ALA A 122 1.20 -22.41 -6.42
C ALA A 122 2.41 -22.32 -7.34
N THR A 123 2.34 -22.99 -8.49
CA THR A 123 3.37 -22.99 -9.54
C THR A 123 3.00 -22.12 -10.75
N GLN A 124 1.82 -21.51 -10.73
CA GLN A 124 1.31 -20.66 -11.79
C GLN A 124 0.61 -19.43 -11.19
N LEU A 125 0.75 -18.29 -11.87
CA LEU A 125 0.03 -17.07 -11.53
C LEU A 125 -1.40 -17.15 -12.07
N GLN A 126 -2.35 -17.32 -11.16
CA GLN A 126 -3.78 -17.22 -11.41
C GLN A 126 -4.37 -16.02 -10.66
N ALA A 127 -5.68 -15.96 -10.46
CA ALA A 127 -6.32 -14.81 -9.84
C ALA A 127 -5.89 -14.59 -8.38
N TRP A 128 -5.76 -15.67 -7.60
CA TRP A 128 -5.46 -15.60 -6.16
C TRP A 128 -3.97 -15.38 -5.84
N GLU A 129 -3.09 -15.55 -6.82
CA GLU A 129 -1.65 -15.27 -6.75
C GLU A 129 -1.32 -13.81 -7.11
N LYS A 130 -2.34 -13.00 -7.45
CA LYS A 130 -2.16 -11.60 -7.84
C LYS A 130 -2.47 -10.65 -6.69
N PHE A 131 -1.54 -9.77 -6.44
CA PHE A 131 -1.63 -8.73 -5.42
C PHE A 131 -1.38 -7.37 -6.06
N THR A 132 -2.15 -6.37 -5.64
CA THR A 132 -1.89 -4.97 -6.01
C THR A 132 -1.09 -4.31 -4.90
N LEU A 133 0.04 -3.68 -5.26
CA LEU A 133 0.87 -2.92 -4.33
C LEU A 133 0.57 -1.43 -4.48
N TYR A 134 -0.01 -0.82 -3.45
CA TYR A 134 -0.25 0.62 -3.40
C TYR A 134 0.84 1.33 -2.61
N GLY A 135 1.62 2.16 -3.29
CA GLY A 135 2.69 2.92 -2.66
C GLY A 135 2.19 4.11 -1.85
N LEU A 136 2.60 4.16 -0.59
CA LEU A 136 2.32 5.25 0.35
C LEU A 136 3.46 6.28 0.43
N GLY A 137 4.55 6.04 -0.31
CA GLY A 137 5.80 6.81 -0.25
C GLY A 137 6.87 6.16 0.62
N ASN A 138 8.14 6.58 0.48
CA ASN A 138 9.27 6.07 1.26
C ASN A 138 9.41 4.54 1.28
N SER A 139 9.10 3.88 0.15
CA SER A 139 9.09 2.41 0.03
C SER A 139 8.07 1.70 0.92
N VAL A 140 7.09 2.40 1.45
CA VAL A 140 5.97 1.82 2.21
C VAL A 140 4.82 1.52 1.25
N TYR A 141 4.25 0.34 1.37
CA TYR A 141 3.15 -0.17 0.52
C TYR A 141 2.12 -0.90 1.37
N ASP A 142 0.87 -0.81 0.96
CA ASP A 142 -0.15 -1.77 1.31
C ASP A 142 -0.32 -2.80 0.19
N ILE A 143 -0.70 -4.02 0.57
CA ILE A 143 -0.80 -5.17 -0.31
C ILE A 143 -2.27 -5.60 -0.37
N GLN A 144 -2.89 -5.39 -1.51
CA GLN A 144 -4.30 -5.73 -1.71
C GLN A 144 -4.46 -7.03 -2.48
N THR A 145 -5.33 -7.89 -2.01
CA THR A 145 -5.74 -9.13 -2.67
C THR A 145 -6.74 -8.85 -3.79
N ILE A 146 -7.01 -9.85 -4.64
CA ILE A 146 -7.93 -9.73 -5.78
C ILE A 146 -9.37 -9.37 -5.35
N ASN A 147 -9.80 -9.77 -4.16
CA ASN A 147 -11.12 -9.44 -3.63
C ASN A 147 -11.18 -8.06 -2.95
N GLY A 148 -10.09 -7.27 -3.01
CA GLY A 148 -10.05 -5.91 -2.50
C GLY A 148 -9.76 -5.79 -1.00
N HIS A 149 -9.36 -6.88 -0.34
CA HIS A 149 -8.92 -6.87 1.05
C HIS A 149 -7.42 -6.67 1.16
N TYR A 150 -6.96 -6.16 2.30
CA TYR A 150 -5.53 -5.92 2.54
C TYR A 150 -4.91 -7.00 3.41
N LEU A 151 -3.64 -7.29 3.15
CA LEU A 151 -2.86 -8.15 4.05
C LEU A 151 -2.49 -7.38 5.31
N THR A 152 -2.68 -8.02 6.45
CA THR A 152 -2.37 -7.49 7.79
C THR A 152 -1.25 -8.32 8.39
N ALA A 153 -0.13 -7.71 8.78
CA ALA A 153 0.83 -8.34 9.67
C ALA A 153 0.29 -8.29 11.10
N VAL A 154 -0.22 -9.40 11.59
CA VAL A 154 -0.93 -9.45 12.89
C VAL A 154 -0.03 -8.96 14.02
N GLY A 155 -0.53 -7.97 14.80
CA GLY A 155 0.24 -7.34 15.87
C GLY A 155 1.42 -6.48 15.38
N GLY A 156 1.49 -6.18 14.08
CA GLY A 156 2.60 -5.46 13.46
C GLY A 156 3.82 -6.32 13.15
N GLY A 157 3.69 -7.65 13.17
CA GLY A 157 4.77 -8.60 12.95
C GLY A 157 5.41 -9.15 14.23
N GLY A 158 6.47 -9.94 14.08
CA GLY A 158 7.17 -10.60 15.19
C GLY A 158 6.53 -11.92 15.63
N ARG A 159 5.87 -12.65 14.72
CA ARG A 159 5.06 -13.83 15.03
C ARG A 159 5.43 -15.03 14.16
N THR A 160 5.27 -16.24 14.72
CA THR A 160 5.40 -17.52 14.00
C THR A 160 4.08 -18.23 13.84
N THR A 161 3.02 -17.77 14.51
CA THR A 161 1.64 -18.30 14.40
C THR A 161 0.68 -17.14 14.29
N ASP A 162 -0.43 -17.34 13.56
CA ASP A 162 -1.42 -16.28 13.34
C ASP A 162 -0.74 -14.99 12.82
N THR A 163 0.05 -15.15 11.76
CA THR A 163 1.04 -14.14 11.32
C THR A 163 0.47 -13.10 10.36
N ILE A 164 -0.39 -13.56 9.45
CA ILE A 164 -1.00 -12.75 8.41
C ILE A 164 -2.51 -12.98 8.40
N HIS A 165 -3.28 -11.90 8.33
CA HIS A 165 -4.69 -11.91 7.97
C HIS A 165 -4.87 -11.23 6.59
N SER A 166 -6.00 -11.49 5.94
CA SER A 166 -6.35 -10.88 4.64
C SER A 166 -7.77 -10.33 4.60
N ASP A 167 -8.34 -9.99 5.75
CA ASP A 167 -9.74 -9.54 5.88
C ASP A 167 -9.89 -8.03 6.08
N ALA A 168 -8.79 -7.29 6.18
CA ALA A 168 -8.82 -5.84 6.37
C ALA A 168 -9.45 -5.14 5.16
N THR A 169 -10.42 -4.25 5.43
CA THR A 169 -11.10 -3.42 4.41
C THR A 169 -10.61 -1.97 4.40
N SER A 170 -9.68 -1.64 5.29
CA SER A 170 -9.04 -0.33 5.39
C SER A 170 -7.58 -0.52 5.81
N VAL A 171 -6.75 0.41 5.43
CA VAL A 171 -5.32 0.41 5.75
C VAL A 171 -5.09 1.07 7.10
N GLY A 172 -4.32 0.41 7.97
CA GLY A 172 -3.74 0.92 9.21
C GLY A 172 -2.27 0.54 9.25
N ALA A 173 -1.60 0.75 10.36
CA ALA A 173 -0.17 0.50 10.48
C ALA A 173 0.23 -0.98 10.29
N TRP A 174 -0.67 -1.92 10.52
CA TRP A 174 -0.38 -3.35 10.34
C TRP A 174 -0.56 -3.85 8.91
N GLU A 175 -1.21 -3.07 8.05
CA GLU A 175 -1.36 -3.30 6.60
C GLU A 175 -0.21 -2.68 5.79
N GLU A 176 0.61 -1.86 6.45
CA GLU A 176 1.76 -1.21 5.83
C GLU A 176 3.02 -2.08 5.91
N PHE A 177 3.66 -2.27 4.76
CA PHE A 177 4.92 -3.00 4.62
C PHE A 177 5.97 -2.11 3.95
N THR A 178 7.17 -2.05 4.51
CA THR A 178 8.30 -1.48 3.79
C THR A 178 8.85 -2.53 2.82
N ILE A 179 8.80 -2.24 1.52
CA ILE A 179 9.28 -3.15 0.48
C ILE A 179 10.55 -2.57 -0.13
N THR A 180 11.66 -3.29 0.01
CA THR A 180 12.94 -2.94 -0.62
C THR A 180 13.45 -4.13 -1.42
N CYS A 181 14.07 -3.87 -2.58
CA CYS A 181 14.51 -4.89 -3.51
C CYS A 181 16.00 -4.76 -3.83
N GLY A 182 16.60 -5.82 -4.38
CA GLY A 182 18.01 -5.85 -4.74
C GLY A 182 18.93 -6.37 -3.63
N HIS A 183 18.38 -7.19 -2.71
CA HIS A 183 19.12 -7.84 -1.62
C HIS A 183 19.75 -9.17 -2.00
#